data_b24a9b093630b5e7c8ed31dc4063f8b2
#
_entry.id   b24a9b093630b5e7c8ed31dc4063f8b2
#
_cell.length_a   1.000
_cell.length_b   1.000
_cell.length_c   1.000
_cell.angle_alpha   90.00
_cell.angle_beta   90.00
_cell.angle_gamma   90.00
#
_symmetry.space_group_name_H-M   'P 1'
#
loop_
_entity.id
_entity.type
_entity.pdbx_description
1 polymer ?
#
loop_
_entity_poly.entity_id
_entity_poly.type
_entity_poly.pdbx_seq_one_letter_code
_entity_poly.pdbx_strand_id
1 'polypeptide(L)'
;MKFLELNKKRHATKQFTDKPVDPKDVRTAIEIATLAPSAHNSQPWKFVVVREKNAELAKLAYGSNFEQVSSAPVTIALFTDTDLAKRARKIARVGGANNFSEEQLQYFMKNLPAEFARYNEQQVSNYLALNAGLVAMNLVLALTDQGIGSNLILGFDKSKVNEVLDIEERFRPELLITVGYTDEKLEPSYRLPVDEIIEKR
;
A
#
# COMPACT_ATOMS: atom_id res chain seq x y z
N MET A 1 0.41 21.70 -2.63
CA MET A 1 1.92 21.81 -2.55
C MET A 1 2.51 21.51 -3.93
N LYS A 2 3.69 22.10 -4.29
CA LYS A 2 4.39 21.68 -5.52
C LYS A 2 4.95 20.26 -5.34
N PHE A 3 4.93 19.43 -6.38
CA PHE A 3 5.32 18.01 -6.30
C PHE A 3 6.73 17.79 -5.73
N LEU A 4 7.70 18.61 -6.13
CA LEU A 4 9.06 18.54 -5.57
C LEU A 4 9.07 18.80 -4.06
N GLU A 5 8.36 19.80 -3.60
CA GLU A 5 8.28 20.14 -2.16
C GLU A 5 7.58 19.06 -1.36
N LEU A 6 6.54 18.43 -1.92
CA LEU A 6 5.86 17.29 -1.32
C LEU A 6 6.84 16.10 -1.12
N ASN A 7 7.63 15.78 -2.15
CA ASN A 7 8.62 14.71 -2.05
C ASN A 7 9.75 15.03 -1.05
N LYS A 8 10.17 16.29 -0.94
CA LYS A 8 11.13 16.71 0.09
C LYS A 8 10.55 16.63 1.49
N LYS A 9 9.28 16.95 1.66
CA LYS A 9 8.58 16.92 2.95
C LYS A 9 8.28 15.50 3.43
N ARG A 10 8.10 14.53 2.53
CA ARG A 10 7.81 13.14 2.91
C ARG A 10 9.02 12.48 3.57
N HIS A 11 8.86 12.08 4.81
CA HIS A 11 9.85 11.35 5.61
C HIS A 11 9.24 10.09 6.23
N ALA A 12 10.08 9.19 6.74
CA ALA A 12 9.66 8.08 7.59
C ALA A 12 9.45 8.62 9.02
N THR A 13 8.20 8.75 9.43
CA THR A 13 7.80 9.20 10.77
C THR A 13 7.83 8.01 11.73
N LYS A 14 8.63 8.09 12.78
CA LYS A 14 8.84 6.97 13.72
C LYS A 14 8.22 7.20 15.09
N GLN A 15 7.94 8.45 15.44
CA GLN A 15 7.29 8.84 16.68
C GLN A 15 6.03 9.63 16.37
N PHE A 16 4.95 9.28 17.04
CA PHE A 16 3.65 9.88 16.82
C PHE A 16 3.15 10.55 18.09
N THR A 17 2.39 11.62 17.92
CA THR A 17 1.64 12.25 19.01
C THR A 17 0.33 11.51 19.25
N ASP A 18 -0.30 11.75 20.42
CA ASP A 18 -1.61 11.19 20.76
C ASP A 18 -2.77 11.84 19.97
N LYS A 19 -2.46 12.80 19.10
CA LYS A 19 -3.49 13.48 18.29
C LYS A 19 -4.17 12.47 17.37
N PRO A 20 -5.50 12.31 17.48
CA PRO A 20 -6.22 11.36 16.65
C PRO A 20 -6.21 11.78 15.17
N VAL A 21 -6.09 10.80 14.28
CA VAL A 21 -6.23 10.99 12.83
C VAL A 21 -7.69 10.81 12.44
N ASP A 22 -8.26 11.79 11.74
CA ASP A 22 -9.66 11.71 11.28
C ASP A 22 -9.81 10.52 10.28
N PRO A 23 -10.81 9.65 10.48
CA PRO A 23 -11.12 8.60 9.52
C PRO A 23 -11.33 9.09 8.08
N LYS A 24 -11.84 10.31 7.91
CA LYS A 24 -12.04 10.94 6.60
C LYS A 24 -10.72 11.23 5.89
N ASP A 25 -9.70 11.68 6.64
CA ASP A 25 -8.38 11.97 6.08
C ASP A 25 -7.71 10.69 5.59
N VAL A 26 -7.79 9.60 6.39
CA VAL A 26 -7.29 8.29 5.99
C VAL A 26 -8.01 7.78 4.74
N ARG A 27 -9.34 7.92 4.69
CA ARG A 27 -10.14 7.54 3.52
C ARG A 27 -9.72 8.33 2.28
N THR A 28 -9.61 9.65 2.40
CA THR A 28 -9.18 10.53 1.30
C THR A 28 -7.79 10.15 0.81
N ALA A 29 -6.86 9.87 1.71
CA ALA A 29 -5.51 9.42 1.33
C ALA A 29 -5.54 8.09 0.56
N ILE A 30 -6.39 7.13 0.97
CA ILE A 30 -6.57 5.87 0.25
C ILE A 30 -7.23 6.10 -1.12
N GLU A 31 -8.22 6.97 -1.24
CA GLU A 31 -8.85 7.33 -2.52
C GLU A 31 -7.81 7.90 -3.49
N ILE A 32 -6.96 8.82 -3.04
CA ILE A 32 -5.84 9.34 -3.84
C ILE A 32 -4.83 8.23 -4.17
N ALA A 33 -4.51 7.38 -3.20
CA ALA A 33 -3.58 6.26 -3.42
C ALA A 33 -4.04 5.34 -4.54
N THR A 34 -5.33 5.05 -4.63
CA THR A 34 -5.90 4.16 -5.66
C THR A 34 -5.83 4.73 -7.09
N LEU A 35 -5.45 5.99 -7.28
CA LEU A 35 -5.14 6.58 -8.58
C LEU A 35 -3.76 6.13 -9.10
N ALA A 36 -2.98 5.41 -8.29
CA ALA A 36 -1.73 4.80 -8.73
C ALA A 36 -1.98 3.85 -9.92
N PRO A 37 -1.07 3.81 -10.91
CA PRO A 37 -1.15 2.82 -11.95
C PRO A 37 -0.93 1.42 -11.39
N SER A 38 -1.47 0.41 -12.07
CA SER A 38 -1.15 -0.99 -11.80
C SER A 38 -1.02 -1.74 -13.12
N ALA A 39 -0.17 -2.76 -13.16
CA ALA A 39 -0.04 -3.57 -14.36
C ALA A 39 -1.42 -4.16 -14.74
N HIS A 40 -1.78 -4.03 -16.01
CA HIS A 40 -3.10 -4.39 -16.57
C HIS A 40 -4.30 -3.70 -15.87
N ASN A 41 -4.09 -2.60 -15.17
CA ASN A 41 -5.11 -1.97 -14.32
C ASN A 41 -5.79 -2.98 -13.34
N SER A 42 -5.01 -3.95 -12.86
CA SER A 42 -5.50 -5.06 -12.04
C SER A 42 -5.84 -4.66 -10.61
N GLN A 43 -5.29 -3.53 -10.13
CA GLN A 43 -5.55 -2.96 -8.81
C GLN A 43 -5.58 -4.02 -7.70
N PRO A 44 -4.53 -4.84 -7.54
CA PRO A 44 -4.58 -6.06 -6.72
C PRO A 44 -4.53 -5.77 -5.21
N TRP A 45 -4.56 -4.54 -4.80
CA TRP A 45 -4.44 -4.09 -3.42
C TRP A 45 -5.73 -4.17 -2.62
N LYS A 46 -5.58 -4.37 -1.31
CA LYS A 46 -6.60 -4.24 -0.28
C LYS A 46 -5.98 -3.53 0.93
N PHE A 47 -6.65 -2.49 1.41
CA PHE A 47 -6.25 -1.76 2.62
C PHE A 47 -7.11 -2.21 3.80
N VAL A 48 -6.47 -2.49 4.92
CA VAL A 48 -7.12 -2.74 6.21
C VAL A 48 -6.67 -1.66 7.17
N VAL A 49 -7.57 -0.80 7.57
CA VAL A 49 -7.30 0.31 8.50
C VAL A 49 -7.50 -0.19 9.92
N VAL A 50 -6.44 -0.22 10.69
CA VAL A 50 -6.40 -0.76 12.05
C VAL A 50 -6.24 0.39 13.05
N ARG A 51 -7.09 0.42 14.07
CA ARG A 51 -7.05 1.38 15.18
C ARG A 51 -7.00 0.68 16.54
N GLU A 52 -7.79 -0.36 16.72
CA GLU A 52 -7.95 -1.04 18.00
C GLU A 52 -6.97 -2.22 18.20
N LYS A 53 -6.50 -2.83 17.10
CA LYS A 53 -5.60 -4.00 17.12
C LYS A 53 -4.12 -3.67 16.92
N ASN A 54 -3.73 -2.39 17.06
CA ASN A 54 -2.32 -2.01 16.84
C ASN A 54 -1.35 -2.74 17.79
N ALA A 55 -1.74 -2.95 19.04
CA ALA A 55 -0.91 -3.68 20.01
C ALA A 55 -0.69 -5.16 19.62
N GLU A 56 -1.66 -5.80 18.98
CA GLU A 56 -1.54 -7.17 18.48
C GLU A 56 -0.66 -7.23 17.24
N LEU A 57 -0.84 -6.30 16.30
CA LEU A 57 0.03 -6.16 15.13
C LEU A 57 1.48 -5.83 15.51
N ALA A 58 1.68 -4.99 16.52
CA ALA A 58 3.01 -4.63 16.99
C ALA A 58 3.83 -5.86 17.42
N LYS A 59 3.19 -6.87 18.02
CA LYS A 59 3.87 -8.12 18.40
C LYS A 59 4.44 -8.90 17.22
N LEU A 60 3.94 -8.63 16.01
CA LEU A 60 4.44 -9.23 14.77
C LEU A 60 5.60 -8.42 14.17
N ALA A 61 5.80 -7.18 14.59
CA ALA A 61 6.82 -6.29 14.04
C ALA A 61 8.20 -6.56 14.67
N TYR A 62 9.25 -6.53 13.83
CA TYR A 62 10.61 -6.85 14.29
C TYR A 62 11.35 -5.61 14.81
N GLY A 63 12.09 -5.80 15.92
CA GLY A 63 12.97 -4.78 16.48
C GLY A 63 12.26 -3.46 16.81
N SER A 64 12.83 -2.35 16.40
CA SER A 64 12.27 -1.01 16.64
C SER A 64 10.92 -0.73 15.96
N ASN A 65 10.50 -1.59 15.03
CA ASN A 65 9.18 -1.47 14.40
C ASN A 65 8.04 -1.75 15.39
N PHE A 66 8.30 -2.54 16.45
CA PHE A 66 7.34 -2.81 17.52
C PHE A 66 6.80 -1.49 18.11
N GLU A 67 7.69 -0.60 18.53
CA GLU A 67 7.33 0.68 19.15
C GLU A 67 6.56 1.57 18.18
N GLN A 68 6.98 1.58 16.91
CA GLN A 68 6.34 2.38 15.88
C GLN A 68 4.90 1.94 15.61
N VAL A 69 4.64 0.62 15.55
CA VAL A 69 3.29 0.09 15.32
C VAL A 69 2.42 0.26 16.56
N SER A 70 2.97 0.00 17.76
CA SER A 70 2.21 0.08 19.01
C SER A 70 1.79 1.50 19.37
N SER A 71 2.62 2.50 19.06
CA SER A 71 2.35 3.92 19.36
C SER A 71 1.58 4.66 18.28
N ALA A 72 1.50 4.12 17.06
CA ALA A 72 0.78 4.79 15.97
C ALA A 72 -0.73 4.84 16.25
N PRO A 73 -1.39 6.01 16.09
CA PRO A 73 -2.84 6.10 16.24
C PRO A 73 -3.62 5.32 15.17
N VAL A 74 -2.98 5.06 14.03
CA VAL A 74 -3.53 4.24 12.95
C VAL A 74 -2.41 3.42 12.31
N THR A 75 -2.69 2.15 12.02
CA THR A 75 -1.87 1.33 11.13
C THR A 75 -2.71 0.88 9.93
N ILE A 76 -2.20 1.06 8.73
CA ILE A 76 -2.81 0.54 7.51
C ILE A 76 -2.03 -0.70 7.09
N ALA A 77 -2.66 -1.87 7.16
CA ALA A 77 -2.09 -3.08 6.60
C ALA A 77 -2.46 -3.16 5.11
N LEU A 78 -1.44 -3.11 4.25
CA LEU A 78 -1.58 -3.24 2.81
C LEU A 78 -1.41 -4.70 2.41
N PHE A 79 -2.43 -5.24 1.80
CA PHE A 79 -2.47 -6.59 1.24
C PHE A 79 -2.57 -6.54 -0.28
N THR A 80 -2.19 -7.66 -0.91
CA THR A 80 -2.46 -7.92 -2.32
C THR A 80 -3.27 -9.21 -2.50
N ASP A 81 -4.18 -9.21 -3.48
CA ASP A 81 -5.04 -10.35 -3.82
C ASP A 81 -4.26 -11.33 -4.71
N THR A 82 -3.95 -12.51 -4.21
CA THR A 82 -3.22 -13.55 -4.96
C THR A 82 -4.07 -14.22 -6.04
N ASP A 83 -5.40 -14.16 -5.92
CA ASP A 83 -6.30 -14.64 -6.97
C ASP A 83 -6.52 -13.55 -8.02
N LEU A 84 -5.50 -13.34 -8.84
CA LEU A 84 -5.49 -12.34 -9.91
C LEU A 84 -6.62 -12.56 -10.94
N ALA A 85 -6.98 -13.82 -11.20
CA ALA A 85 -8.06 -14.16 -12.12
C ALA A 85 -9.42 -13.74 -11.56
N LYS A 86 -9.69 -14.00 -10.28
CA LYS A 86 -10.90 -13.54 -9.58
C LYS A 86 -10.95 -12.01 -9.52
N ARG A 87 -9.80 -11.38 -9.31
CA ARG A 87 -9.66 -9.92 -9.31
C ARG A 87 -10.04 -9.32 -10.66
N ALA A 88 -9.49 -9.85 -11.75
CA ALA A 88 -9.82 -9.41 -13.10
C ALA A 88 -11.33 -9.51 -13.40
N ARG A 89 -11.94 -10.66 -13.07
CA ARG A 89 -13.40 -10.83 -13.25
C ARG A 89 -14.23 -9.89 -12.36
N LYS A 90 -13.73 -9.53 -11.17
CA LYS A 90 -14.39 -8.52 -10.32
C LYS A 90 -14.36 -7.15 -11.00
N ILE A 91 -13.22 -6.76 -11.57
CA ILE A 91 -13.07 -5.49 -12.30
C ILE A 91 -14.04 -5.47 -13.50
N ALA A 92 -14.13 -6.55 -14.27
CA ALA A 92 -15.08 -6.65 -15.36
C ALA A 92 -16.54 -6.43 -14.92
N ARG A 93 -16.94 -7.07 -13.82
CA ARG A 93 -18.32 -6.92 -13.30
C ARG A 93 -18.62 -5.49 -12.86
N VAL A 94 -17.71 -4.87 -12.13
CA VAL A 94 -17.87 -3.48 -11.67
C VAL A 94 -17.75 -2.50 -12.84
N GLY A 95 -16.77 -2.71 -13.73
CA GLY A 95 -16.54 -1.89 -14.92
C GLY A 95 -17.68 -2.00 -15.94
N GLY A 96 -18.29 -3.18 -16.08
CA GLY A 96 -19.47 -3.37 -16.92
C GLY A 96 -20.65 -2.51 -16.50
N ALA A 97 -20.84 -2.30 -15.19
CA ALA A 97 -21.83 -1.37 -14.65
C ALA A 97 -21.44 0.12 -14.87
N ASN A 98 -20.17 0.40 -15.22
CA ASN A 98 -19.59 1.73 -15.42
C ASN A 98 -19.12 1.96 -16.87
N ASN A 99 -19.81 1.40 -17.84
CA ASN A 99 -19.61 1.63 -19.28
C ASN A 99 -18.30 1.10 -19.89
N PHE A 100 -17.83 -0.08 -19.45
CA PHE A 100 -16.78 -0.78 -20.20
C PHE A 100 -17.28 -1.16 -21.60
N SER A 101 -16.39 -1.06 -22.61
CA SER A 101 -16.69 -1.62 -23.94
C SER A 101 -16.74 -3.16 -23.89
N GLU A 102 -17.35 -3.78 -24.89
CA GLU A 102 -17.38 -5.26 -25.02
C GLU A 102 -15.95 -5.84 -25.05
N GLU A 103 -15.03 -5.17 -25.73
CA GLU A 103 -13.62 -5.58 -25.79
C GLU A 103 -12.96 -5.54 -24.41
N GLN A 104 -13.18 -4.49 -23.63
CA GLN A 104 -12.69 -4.39 -22.24
C GLN A 104 -13.29 -5.48 -21.37
N LEU A 105 -14.58 -5.75 -21.48
CA LEU A 105 -15.24 -6.82 -20.75
C LEU A 105 -14.64 -8.20 -21.09
N GLN A 106 -14.46 -8.48 -22.38
CA GLN A 106 -13.83 -9.71 -22.85
C GLN A 106 -12.39 -9.85 -22.32
N TYR A 107 -11.62 -8.76 -22.36
CA TYR A 107 -10.25 -8.74 -21.84
C TYR A 107 -10.20 -9.14 -20.37
N PHE A 108 -10.93 -8.46 -19.51
CA PHE A 108 -10.93 -8.72 -18.07
C PHE A 108 -11.63 -10.04 -17.68
N MET A 109 -12.59 -10.52 -18.46
CA MET A 109 -13.32 -11.77 -18.16
C MET A 109 -12.59 -13.01 -18.62
N LYS A 110 -11.84 -12.95 -19.74
CA LYS A 110 -11.25 -14.12 -20.39
C LYS A 110 -9.73 -14.00 -20.58
N ASN A 111 -9.26 -12.93 -21.27
CA ASN A 111 -7.87 -12.85 -21.71
C ASN A 111 -6.90 -12.69 -20.54
N LEU A 112 -7.16 -11.73 -19.66
CA LEU A 112 -6.31 -11.46 -18.52
C LEU A 112 -6.28 -12.61 -17.49
N PRO A 113 -7.41 -13.25 -17.11
CA PRO A 113 -7.37 -14.48 -16.31
C PRO A 113 -6.57 -15.62 -16.94
N ALA A 114 -6.64 -15.80 -18.27
CA ALA A 114 -5.87 -16.81 -18.96
C ALA A 114 -4.36 -16.50 -19.00
N GLU A 115 -3.99 -15.22 -19.03
CA GLU A 115 -2.61 -14.78 -18.90
C GLU A 115 -2.08 -15.05 -17.48
N PHE A 116 -2.80 -14.65 -16.45
CA PHE A 116 -2.42 -14.89 -15.06
C PHE A 116 -2.28 -16.38 -14.72
N ALA A 117 -3.08 -17.24 -15.34
CA ALA A 117 -2.96 -18.69 -15.15
C ALA A 117 -1.63 -19.28 -15.64
N ARG A 118 -0.84 -18.54 -16.41
CA ARG A 118 0.50 -18.94 -16.87
C ARG A 118 1.62 -18.50 -15.94
N TYR A 119 1.32 -17.62 -14.97
CA TYR A 119 2.33 -17.12 -14.03
C TYR A 119 2.67 -18.22 -13.02
N ASN A 120 3.96 -18.43 -12.80
CA ASN A 120 4.44 -19.20 -11.66
C ASN A 120 4.38 -18.36 -10.36
N GLU A 121 4.60 -18.99 -9.22
CA GLU A 121 4.54 -18.33 -7.90
C GLU A 121 5.48 -17.12 -7.79
N GLN A 122 6.69 -17.21 -8.34
CA GLN A 122 7.65 -16.10 -8.32
C GLN A 122 7.17 -14.92 -9.17
N GLN A 123 6.58 -15.18 -10.33
CA GLN A 123 6.01 -14.15 -11.19
C GLN A 123 4.82 -13.46 -10.51
N VAL A 124 3.93 -14.22 -9.89
CA VAL A 124 2.82 -13.67 -9.09
C VAL A 124 3.38 -12.82 -7.95
N SER A 125 4.37 -13.33 -7.20
CA SER A 125 4.99 -12.61 -6.09
C SER A 125 5.59 -11.27 -6.52
N ASN A 126 6.38 -11.27 -7.60
CA ASN A 126 7.00 -10.05 -8.14
C ASN A 126 5.95 -9.06 -8.63
N TYR A 127 4.95 -9.55 -9.35
CA TYR A 127 3.83 -8.76 -9.85
C TYR A 127 3.10 -8.03 -8.71
N LEU A 128 2.75 -8.76 -7.65
CA LEU A 128 2.03 -8.22 -6.50
C LEU A 128 2.87 -7.21 -5.72
N ALA A 129 4.14 -7.52 -5.45
CA ALA A 129 5.04 -6.64 -4.71
C ALA A 129 5.28 -5.31 -5.45
N LEU A 130 5.47 -5.35 -6.79
CA LEU A 130 5.60 -4.13 -7.60
C LEU A 130 4.36 -3.25 -7.48
N ASN A 131 3.17 -3.82 -7.66
CA ASN A 131 1.93 -3.05 -7.59
C ASN A 131 1.66 -2.52 -6.17
N ALA A 132 2.04 -3.26 -5.11
CA ALA A 132 1.97 -2.78 -3.74
C ALA A 132 2.88 -1.57 -3.51
N GLY A 133 4.11 -1.58 -4.05
CA GLY A 133 5.03 -0.44 -3.97
C GLY A 133 4.49 0.82 -4.64
N LEU A 134 3.87 0.69 -5.82
CA LEU A 134 3.27 1.81 -6.54
C LEU A 134 2.16 2.49 -5.73
N VAL A 135 1.21 1.73 -5.22
CA VAL A 135 0.09 2.28 -4.44
C VAL A 135 0.53 2.78 -3.07
N ALA A 136 1.51 2.12 -2.43
CA ALA A 136 2.05 2.56 -1.15
C ALA A 136 2.74 3.91 -1.25
N MET A 137 3.56 4.14 -2.30
CA MET A 137 4.20 5.44 -2.50
C MET A 137 3.17 6.55 -2.71
N ASN A 138 2.11 6.30 -3.49
CA ASN A 138 1.05 7.27 -3.69
C ASN A 138 0.30 7.58 -2.38
N LEU A 139 0.07 6.56 -1.53
CA LEU A 139 -0.57 6.72 -0.22
C LEU A 139 0.25 7.62 0.71
N VAL A 140 1.56 7.38 0.83
CA VAL A 140 2.39 8.17 1.75
C VAL A 140 2.55 9.62 1.27
N LEU A 141 2.52 9.87 -0.04
CA LEU A 141 2.48 11.23 -0.58
C LEU A 141 1.14 11.92 -0.26
N ALA A 142 0.01 11.23 -0.41
CA ALA A 142 -1.30 11.75 -0.08
C ALA A 142 -1.42 12.10 1.42
N LEU A 143 -0.92 11.25 2.31
CA LEU A 143 -0.85 11.52 3.75
C LEU A 143 0.04 12.75 4.03
N THR A 144 1.21 12.81 3.40
CA THR A 144 2.13 13.95 3.58
C THR A 144 1.53 15.27 3.13
N ASP A 145 0.76 15.28 2.02
CA ASP A 145 0.08 16.49 1.53
C ASP A 145 -0.99 17.00 2.51
N GLN A 146 -1.63 16.08 3.24
CA GLN A 146 -2.56 16.38 4.33
C GLN A 146 -1.87 16.75 5.66
N GLY A 147 -0.52 16.76 5.71
CA GLY A 147 0.24 17.04 6.93
C GLY A 147 0.29 15.88 7.92
N ILE A 148 -0.02 14.66 7.47
CA ILE A 148 0.00 13.44 8.27
C ILE A 148 1.30 12.68 8.01
N GLY A 149 2.00 12.32 9.09
CA GLY A 149 3.20 11.51 9.04
C GLY A 149 2.90 10.03 8.79
N SER A 150 3.84 9.34 8.16
CA SER A 150 3.72 7.90 7.91
C SER A 150 5.07 7.21 7.82
N ASN A 151 5.09 5.89 8.09
CA ASN A 151 6.24 5.04 7.83
C ASN A 151 5.84 3.72 7.20
N LEU A 152 6.63 3.27 6.20
CA LEU A 152 6.45 2.00 5.51
C LEU A 152 7.30 0.93 6.23
N ILE A 153 6.66 -0.11 6.76
CA ILE A 153 7.29 -1.18 7.54
C ILE A 153 7.21 -2.48 6.75
N LEU A 154 8.38 -3.04 6.41
CA LEU A 154 8.56 -4.36 5.80
C LEU A 154 8.94 -5.44 6.81
N GLY A 155 9.54 -5.04 7.93
CA GLY A 155 10.08 -5.94 8.94
C GLY A 155 9.02 -6.38 9.95
N PHE A 156 8.20 -7.38 9.59
CA PHE A 156 7.21 -8.02 10.45
C PHE A 156 6.93 -9.46 10.01
N ASP A 157 6.37 -10.28 10.91
CA ASP A 157 5.94 -11.65 10.61
C ASP A 157 4.65 -11.65 9.79
N LYS A 158 4.81 -11.78 8.48
CA LYS A 158 3.70 -11.78 7.52
C LYS A 158 2.75 -12.97 7.69
N SER A 159 3.26 -14.10 8.21
CA SER A 159 2.50 -15.36 8.28
C SER A 159 1.32 -15.32 9.25
N LYS A 160 1.32 -14.38 10.21
CA LYS A 160 0.30 -14.26 11.25
C LYS A 160 -0.65 -13.08 11.09
N VAL A 161 -0.39 -12.19 10.12
CA VAL A 161 -1.19 -10.97 9.97
C VAL A 161 -2.64 -11.26 9.57
N ASN A 162 -2.85 -12.28 8.71
CA ASN A 162 -4.18 -12.68 8.28
C ASN A 162 -5.01 -13.15 9.48
N GLU A 163 -4.45 -13.99 10.35
CA GLU A 163 -5.11 -14.46 11.58
C GLU A 163 -5.46 -13.29 12.51
N VAL A 164 -4.50 -12.43 12.83
CA VAL A 164 -4.70 -11.27 13.72
C VAL A 164 -5.79 -10.31 13.21
N LEU A 165 -5.85 -10.11 11.91
CA LEU A 165 -6.80 -9.17 11.30
C LEU A 165 -8.07 -9.80 10.76
N ASP A 166 -8.24 -11.13 10.90
CA ASP A 166 -9.37 -11.89 10.34
C ASP A 166 -9.55 -11.65 8.83
N ILE A 167 -8.44 -11.81 8.08
CA ILE A 167 -8.39 -11.62 6.63
C ILE A 167 -8.18 -12.96 5.93
N GLU A 168 -8.96 -13.21 4.87
CA GLU A 168 -8.83 -14.40 4.03
C GLU A 168 -7.37 -14.63 3.57
N GLU A 169 -6.88 -15.86 3.61
CA GLU A 169 -5.53 -16.29 3.24
C GLU A 169 -5.11 -15.90 1.80
N ARG A 170 -6.08 -15.75 0.91
CA ARG A 170 -5.78 -15.28 -0.46
C ARG A 170 -5.22 -13.87 -0.51
N PHE A 171 -5.37 -13.07 0.54
CA PHE A 171 -4.77 -11.75 0.62
C PHE A 171 -3.41 -11.84 1.30
N ARG A 172 -2.36 -11.56 0.54
CA ARG A 172 -0.98 -11.57 1.02
C ARG A 172 -0.62 -10.24 1.67
N PRO A 173 -0.14 -10.22 2.93
CA PRO A 173 0.35 -8.99 3.57
C PRO A 173 1.62 -8.50 2.88
N GLU A 174 1.67 -7.22 2.50
CA GLU A 174 2.84 -6.61 1.88
C GLU A 174 3.57 -5.66 2.81
N LEU A 175 2.86 -4.73 3.41
CA LEU A 175 3.37 -3.65 4.24
C LEU A 175 2.46 -3.39 5.44
N LEU A 176 3.05 -3.00 6.56
CA LEU A 176 2.37 -2.21 7.57
C LEU A 176 2.76 -0.74 7.38
N ILE A 177 1.80 0.15 7.43
CA ILE A 177 1.99 1.58 7.22
C ILE A 177 1.46 2.28 8.46
N THR A 178 2.36 2.77 9.32
CA THR A 178 1.98 3.56 10.48
C THR A 178 1.64 4.98 10.05
N VAL A 179 0.61 5.57 10.67
CA VAL A 179 0.02 6.85 10.26
C VAL A 179 -0.35 7.65 11.51
N GLY A 180 0.09 8.91 11.57
CA GLY A 180 -0.20 9.80 12.69
C GLY A 180 0.43 11.17 12.54
N TYR A 181 0.14 12.06 13.49
CA TYR A 181 0.83 13.35 13.56
C TYR A 181 2.13 13.21 14.35
N THR A 182 3.11 14.08 14.07
CA THR A 182 4.42 14.09 14.74
C THR A 182 4.89 15.51 14.98
N ASP A 183 5.60 15.70 16.10
CA ASP A 183 6.34 16.91 16.43
C ASP A 183 7.85 16.74 16.15
N GLU A 184 8.26 15.57 15.61
CA GLU A 184 9.65 15.33 15.25
C GLU A 184 10.12 16.33 14.18
N LYS A 185 11.28 16.91 14.40
CA LYS A 185 12.01 17.61 13.37
C LYS A 185 12.69 16.59 12.46
N LEU A 186 12.06 16.29 11.33
CA LEU A 186 12.55 15.29 10.39
C LEU A 186 13.68 15.86 9.53
N GLU A 187 14.83 15.19 9.57
CA GLU A 187 15.97 15.55 8.73
C GLU A 187 15.93 14.79 7.39
N PRO A 188 16.36 15.43 6.28
CA PRO A 188 16.38 14.77 4.99
C PRO A 188 17.28 13.54 4.97
N SER A 189 16.74 12.41 4.50
CA SER A 189 17.55 11.20 4.30
C SER A 189 18.49 11.38 3.10
N TYR A 190 19.73 10.89 3.21
CA TYR A 190 20.68 10.87 2.12
C TYR A 190 20.13 10.16 0.88
N ARG A 191 20.49 10.66 -0.29
CA ARG A 191 20.23 10.02 -1.59
C ARG A 191 21.52 10.00 -2.38
N LEU A 192 21.76 8.92 -3.11
CA LEU A 192 22.85 8.89 -4.07
C LEU A 192 22.66 9.98 -5.12
N PRO A 193 23.77 10.61 -5.58
CA PRO A 193 23.72 11.52 -6.72
C PRO A 193 23.10 10.83 -7.93
N VAL A 194 22.36 11.60 -8.73
CA VAL A 194 21.65 11.04 -9.90
C VAL A 194 22.63 10.40 -10.90
N ASP A 195 23.82 10.95 -11.04
CA ASP A 195 24.86 10.44 -11.94
C ASP A 195 25.38 9.05 -11.55
N GLU A 196 25.21 8.63 -10.28
CA GLU A 196 25.56 7.27 -9.82
C GLU A 196 24.52 6.21 -10.19
N ILE A 197 23.34 6.63 -10.65
CA ILE A 197 22.21 5.74 -10.93
C ILE A 197 21.64 5.91 -12.34
N ILE A 198 22.19 6.82 -13.15
CA ILE A 198 21.84 7.02 -14.56
C ILE A 198 22.96 6.49 -15.44
N GLU A 199 22.62 5.65 -16.39
CA GLU A 199 23.49 5.26 -17.51
C GLU A 199 22.88 5.77 -18.82
N LYS A 200 23.68 6.54 -19.59
CA LYS A 200 23.29 7.01 -20.93
C LYS A 200 23.92 6.12 -21.98
N ARG A 201 23.13 5.59 -22.90
CA ARG A 201 23.59 4.76 -24.02
C ARG A 201 23.15 5.38 -25.35
#